data_8a5b423cd10afff8c3224fdf297f2c05
#
_entry.id   8a5b423cd10afff8c3224fdf297f2c05
#
_cell.length_a   1.000
_cell.length_b   1.000
_cell.length_c   1.000
_cell.angle_alpha   90.00
_cell.angle_beta   90.00
_cell.angle_gamma   90.00
#
_symmetry.space_group_name_H-M   'P 1'
#
loop_
_entity.id
_entity.type
_entity.pdbx_description
1 polymer ?
#
loop_
_entity_poly.entity_id
_entity_poly.type
_entity_poly.pdbx_seq_one_letter_code
_entity_poly.pdbx_strand_id
1 'polypeptide(L)'
;SNLCAKIFSTFGTLTKFENIAKKNILFVWPEKKDTEVKKITNKMWKNIGRNFGELIHLKNYKPLNCSHTKVIDLKKVKQLISLNNKKKRGIVFFSAHYGNWELGPIIIKSLGLDPLCVYRKSNNKFVELLIQTIRRKNATYAPKGDIGAKKSYLWLRKGKSLALLMDQKLNEGLSIDFLGKPAHTASFIAEIAIRMNPVSYTHLRA
;
A
#
# COMPACT_ATOMS: atom_id res chain seq x y z
N SER A 1 1.08 16.84 10.88
CA SER A 1 0.88 16.48 9.45
C SER A 1 0.45 17.65 8.58
N ASN A 2 -0.31 18.64 9.11
CA ASN A 2 -0.79 19.78 8.31
C ASN A 2 0.33 20.70 7.77
N LEU A 3 1.40 20.92 8.52
CA LEU A 3 2.57 21.66 8.02
C LEU A 3 3.19 20.96 6.80
N CYS A 4 3.43 19.64 6.89
CA CYS A 4 3.93 18.87 5.76
C CYS A 4 2.97 18.92 4.57
N ALA A 5 1.66 18.86 4.81
CA ALA A 5 0.66 18.99 3.74
C ALA A 5 0.79 20.35 3.00
N LYS A 6 0.99 21.45 3.73
CA LYS A 6 1.20 22.78 3.16
C LYS A 6 2.50 22.84 2.35
N ILE A 7 3.61 22.35 2.92
CA ILE A 7 4.90 22.29 2.23
C ILE A 7 4.79 21.51 0.92
N PHE A 8 4.26 20.28 0.97
CA PHE A 8 4.13 19.44 -0.22
C PHE A 8 3.17 20.03 -1.27
N SER A 9 2.06 20.69 -0.86
CA SER A 9 1.16 21.32 -1.81
C SER A 9 1.74 22.57 -2.47
N THR A 10 2.72 23.23 -1.86
CA THR A 10 3.42 24.38 -2.46
C THR A 10 4.55 23.92 -3.38
N PHE A 11 5.47 23.11 -2.87
CA PHE A 11 6.65 22.70 -3.65
C PHE A 11 6.36 21.55 -4.63
N GLY A 12 5.41 20.68 -4.34
CA GLY A 12 5.04 19.57 -5.21
C GLY A 12 4.58 20.02 -6.59
N THR A 13 3.85 21.15 -6.65
CA THR A 13 3.38 21.75 -7.91
C THR A 13 4.51 22.23 -8.82
N LEU A 14 5.71 22.45 -8.28
CA LEU A 14 6.89 22.88 -9.03
C LEU A 14 7.70 21.70 -9.59
N THR A 15 7.30 20.48 -9.26
CA THR A 15 8.02 19.27 -9.69
C THR A 15 7.46 18.72 -11.01
N LYS A 16 8.29 17.94 -11.73
CA LYS A 16 7.83 17.18 -12.91
C LYS A 16 6.66 16.23 -12.63
N PHE A 17 6.47 15.82 -11.39
CA PHE A 17 5.40 14.92 -10.98
C PHE A 17 4.01 15.57 -11.04
N GLU A 18 3.91 16.89 -10.91
CA GLU A 18 2.67 17.63 -11.12
C GLU A 18 2.14 17.43 -12.55
N ASN A 19 3.02 17.56 -13.56
CA ASN A 19 2.64 17.37 -14.96
C ASN A 19 2.24 15.92 -15.24
N ILE A 20 2.92 14.94 -14.62
CA ILE A 20 2.54 13.53 -14.73
C ILE A 20 1.17 13.29 -14.12
N ALA A 21 0.89 13.84 -12.94
CA ALA A 21 -0.41 13.71 -12.29
C ALA A 21 -1.54 14.33 -13.13
N LYS A 22 -1.31 15.53 -13.68
CA LYS A 22 -2.29 16.18 -14.58
C LYS A 22 -2.58 15.35 -15.82
N LYS A 23 -1.52 14.85 -16.48
CA LYS A 23 -1.67 13.97 -17.66
C LYS A 23 -2.47 12.71 -17.31
N ASN A 24 -2.21 12.07 -16.18
CA ASN A 24 -2.94 10.89 -15.76
C ASN A 24 -4.41 11.17 -15.44
N ILE A 25 -4.71 12.32 -14.82
CA ILE A 25 -6.09 12.74 -14.55
C ILE A 25 -6.84 12.96 -15.87
N LEU A 26 -6.26 13.70 -16.80
CA LEU A 26 -6.88 13.97 -18.10
C LEU A 26 -6.94 12.74 -19.00
N PHE A 27 -6.05 11.77 -18.82
CA PHE A 27 -6.12 10.48 -19.52
C PHE A 27 -7.37 9.69 -19.14
N VAL A 28 -7.78 9.74 -17.86
CA VAL A 28 -8.98 9.04 -17.36
C VAL A 28 -10.24 9.89 -17.53
N TRP A 29 -10.13 11.21 -17.33
CA TRP A 29 -11.23 12.17 -17.39
C TRP A 29 -10.88 13.34 -18.30
N PRO A 30 -10.91 13.15 -19.64
CA PRO A 30 -10.51 14.17 -20.61
C PRO A 30 -11.39 15.43 -20.58
N GLU A 31 -12.62 15.30 -20.07
CA GLU A 31 -13.60 16.39 -19.98
C GLU A 31 -13.34 17.38 -18.83
N LYS A 32 -12.42 17.05 -17.91
CA LYS A 32 -12.18 17.91 -16.73
C LYS A 32 -11.50 19.21 -17.10
N LYS A 33 -12.04 20.30 -16.55
CA LYS A 33 -11.46 21.63 -16.69
C LYS A 33 -10.14 21.74 -15.92
N ASP A 34 -9.23 22.58 -16.38
CA ASP A 34 -7.92 22.80 -15.75
C ASP A 34 -8.02 23.19 -14.25
N THR A 35 -9.05 23.95 -13.90
CA THR A 35 -9.34 24.32 -12.49
C THR A 35 -9.65 23.11 -11.61
N GLU A 36 -10.38 22.13 -12.14
CA GLU A 36 -10.70 20.90 -11.42
C GLU A 36 -9.46 20.00 -11.28
N VAL A 37 -8.69 19.88 -12.37
CA VAL A 37 -7.42 19.14 -12.37
C VAL A 37 -6.46 19.71 -11.34
N LYS A 38 -6.26 21.02 -11.28
CA LYS A 38 -5.46 21.71 -10.26
C LYS A 38 -5.97 21.45 -8.84
N LYS A 39 -7.29 21.42 -8.64
CA LYS A 39 -7.90 21.10 -7.34
C LYS A 39 -7.61 19.67 -6.90
N ILE A 40 -7.63 18.72 -7.84
CA ILE A 40 -7.33 17.31 -7.56
C ILE A 40 -5.83 17.14 -7.23
N THR A 41 -4.92 17.71 -8.03
CA THR A 41 -3.47 17.60 -7.77
C THR A 41 -3.08 18.28 -6.45
N ASN A 42 -3.69 19.41 -6.11
CA ASN A 42 -3.46 20.06 -4.80
C ASN A 42 -3.87 19.14 -3.63
N LYS A 43 -5.06 18.50 -3.74
CA LYS A 43 -5.49 17.51 -2.72
C LYS A 43 -4.55 16.32 -2.65
N MET A 44 -4.06 15.83 -3.78
CA MET A 44 -3.06 14.76 -3.86
C MET A 44 -1.78 15.14 -3.11
N TRP A 45 -1.20 16.31 -3.40
CA TRP A 45 0.01 16.78 -2.71
C TRP A 45 -0.19 16.96 -1.20
N LYS A 46 -1.33 17.50 -0.79
CA LYS A 46 -1.68 17.62 0.63
C LYS A 46 -1.76 16.26 1.31
N ASN A 47 -2.33 15.25 0.63
CA ASN A 47 -2.41 13.90 1.16
C ASN A 47 -1.02 13.26 1.28
N ILE A 48 -0.18 13.36 0.26
CA ILE A 48 1.21 12.88 0.30
C ILE A 48 1.98 13.53 1.47
N GLY A 49 1.85 14.86 1.62
CA GLY A 49 2.49 15.58 2.71
C GLY A 49 2.00 15.15 4.10
N ARG A 50 0.69 14.87 4.27
CA ARG A 50 0.18 14.31 5.53
C ARG A 50 0.78 12.96 5.83
N ASN A 51 0.78 12.04 4.85
CA ASN A 51 1.35 10.71 5.00
C ASN A 51 2.83 10.79 5.40
N PHE A 52 3.59 11.68 4.79
CA PHE A 52 4.99 11.92 5.14
C PHE A 52 5.12 12.44 6.58
N GLY A 53 4.31 13.44 6.98
CA GLY A 53 4.32 13.98 8.34
C GLY A 53 3.84 12.97 9.40
N GLU A 54 3.02 11.99 9.03
CA GLU A 54 2.54 10.95 9.93
C GLU A 54 3.56 9.80 10.09
N LEU A 55 4.42 9.59 9.10
CA LEU A 55 5.36 8.49 9.06
C LEU A 55 6.21 8.36 10.33
N ILE A 56 6.69 9.48 10.89
CA ILE A 56 7.51 9.53 12.11
C ILE A 56 6.74 9.05 13.36
N HIS A 57 5.42 9.19 13.36
CA HIS A 57 4.55 8.80 14.48
C HIS A 57 4.12 7.34 14.43
N LEU A 58 4.28 6.68 13.29
CA LEU A 58 3.81 5.30 13.10
C LEU A 58 4.54 4.27 13.96
N LYS A 59 5.74 4.58 14.43
CA LYS A 59 6.57 3.67 15.24
C LYS A 59 5.88 3.19 16.52
N ASN A 60 5.06 4.04 17.13
CA ASN A 60 4.38 3.77 18.40
C ASN A 60 2.84 3.78 18.25
N TYR A 61 2.34 3.76 17.02
CA TYR A 61 0.92 3.85 16.74
C TYR A 61 0.20 2.54 17.07
N LYS A 62 -0.90 2.64 17.83
CA LYS A 62 -1.73 1.51 18.26
C LYS A 62 -3.13 1.65 17.65
N PRO A 63 -3.37 1.20 16.41
CA PRO A 63 -4.61 1.48 15.67
C PRO A 63 -5.86 0.93 16.33
N LEU A 64 -5.79 -0.22 17.01
CA LEU A 64 -6.96 -0.84 17.65
C LEU A 64 -7.40 -0.12 18.94
N ASN A 65 -6.52 0.69 19.53
CA ASN A 65 -6.75 1.44 20.77
C ASN A 65 -6.86 2.95 20.54
N CYS A 66 -7.07 3.38 19.30
CA CYS A 66 -7.06 4.79 18.92
C CYS A 66 -8.43 5.20 18.36
N SER A 67 -8.97 6.32 18.85
CA SER A 67 -10.23 6.89 18.35
C SER A 67 -10.18 7.37 16.90
N HIS A 68 -8.97 7.63 16.37
CA HIS A 68 -8.76 8.12 15.01
C HIS A 68 -8.69 7.01 13.95
N THR A 69 -8.68 5.74 14.36
CA THR A 69 -8.65 4.60 13.42
C THR A 69 -9.79 3.67 13.72
N LYS A 70 -10.58 3.37 12.69
CA LYS A 70 -11.65 2.38 12.76
C LYS A 70 -11.37 1.27 11.76
N VAL A 71 -11.21 0.05 12.24
CA VAL A 71 -11.14 -1.13 11.37
C VAL A 71 -12.57 -1.56 11.04
N ILE A 72 -12.97 -1.38 9.79
CA ILE A 72 -14.28 -1.80 9.30
C ILE A 72 -14.26 -3.33 9.15
N ASP A 73 -15.39 -3.98 9.41
CA ASP A 73 -15.53 -5.45 9.33
C ASP A 73 -14.51 -6.26 10.17
N LEU A 74 -14.08 -5.71 11.31
CA LEU A 74 -13.14 -6.36 12.20
C LEU A 74 -13.55 -7.80 12.56
N LYS A 75 -14.86 -8.06 12.71
CA LYS A 75 -15.41 -9.41 12.96
C LYS A 75 -15.05 -10.37 11.83
N LYS A 76 -15.23 -9.96 10.57
CA LYS A 76 -14.90 -10.75 9.38
C LYS A 76 -13.40 -11.01 9.30
N VAL A 77 -12.58 -9.99 9.56
CA VAL A 77 -11.12 -10.16 9.58
C VAL A 77 -10.68 -11.15 10.65
N LYS A 78 -11.25 -11.09 11.87
CA LYS A 78 -10.98 -12.06 12.93
C LYS A 78 -11.41 -13.49 12.55
N GLN A 79 -12.53 -13.66 11.85
CA GLN A 79 -12.94 -14.97 11.32
C GLN A 79 -11.93 -15.53 10.31
N LEU A 80 -11.42 -14.69 9.39
CA LEU A 80 -10.39 -15.10 8.42
C LEU A 80 -9.09 -15.52 9.12
N ILE A 81 -8.69 -14.79 10.17
CA ILE A 81 -7.52 -15.16 10.98
C ILE A 81 -7.73 -16.51 11.66
N SER A 82 -8.91 -16.74 12.27
CA SER A 82 -9.25 -18.02 12.88
C SER A 82 -9.22 -19.19 11.88
N LEU A 83 -9.76 -18.99 10.68
CA LEU A 83 -9.70 -19.96 9.59
C LEU A 83 -8.25 -20.26 9.17
N ASN A 84 -7.41 -19.21 9.07
CA ASN A 84 -6.00 -19.39 8.74
C ASN A 84 -5.24 -20.17 9.81
N ASN A 85 -5.50 -19.90 11.09
CA ASN A 85 -4.88 -20.61 12.21
C ASN A 85 -5.17 -22.12 12.16
N LYS A 86 -6.38 -22.50 11.71
CA LYS A 86 -6.75 -23.90 11.50
C LYS A 86 -6.10 -24.52 10.27
N LYS A 87 -6.11 -23.82 9.14
CA LYS A 87 -5.70 -24.34 7.82
C LYS A 87 -4.22 -24.09 7.48
N LYS A 88 -3.57 -23.14 8.14
CA LYS A 88 -2.18 -22.69 7.94
C LYS A 88 -1.82 -22.39 6.47
N ARG A 89 -2.77 -21.83 5.73
CA ARG A 89 -2.60 -21.52 4.29
C ARG A 89 -1.96 -20.17 4.03
N GLY A 90 -1.84 -19.33 5.07
CA GLY A 90 -1.43 -17.92 4.94
C GLY A 90 -2.59 -17.01 4.53
N ILE A 91 -2.44 -15.72 4.78
CA ILE A 91 -3.41 -14.68 4.40
C ILE A 91 -2.73 -13.67 3.50
N VAL A 92 -3.36 -13.33 2.39
CA VAL A 92 -2.91 -12.25 1.51
C VAL A 92 -3.82 -11.04 1.69
N PHE A 93 -3.24 -9.95 2.19
CA PHE A 93 -3.84 -8.63 2.22
C PHE A 93 -3.32 -7.84 1.03
N PHE A 94 -4.21 -7.31 0.21
CA PHE A 94 -3.80 -6.45 -0.87
C PHE A 94 -4.63 -5.17 -0.92
N SER A 95 -4.00 -4.07 -1.30
CA SER A 95 -4.54 -2.72 -1.28
C SER A 95 -3.89 -1.87 -2.36
N ALA A 96 -4.17 -0.58 -2.33
CA ALA A 96 -3.61 0.44 -3.19
C ALA A 96 -2.90 1.55 -2.37
N HIS A 97 -2.14 2.41 -3.04
CA HIS A 97 -1.57 3.64 -2.45
C HIS A 97 -2.68 4.67 -2.20
N TYR A 98 -3.65 4.31 -1.36
CA TYR A 98 -4.79 5.12 -0.99
C TYR A 98 -4.69 5.54 0.48
N GLY A 99 -4.95 6.82 0.78
CA GLY A 99 -4.82 7.34 2.14
C GLY A 99 -3.41 7.14 2.70
N ASN A 100 -3.31 6.73 3.95
CA ASN A 100 -2.04 6.37 4.57
C ASN A 100 -1.85 4.84 4.55
N TRP A 101 -1.32 4.34 3.44
CA TRP A 101 -1.07 2.90 3.23
C TRP A 101 -0.06 2.28 4.22
N GLU A 102 0.77 3.09 4.89
CA GLU A 102 1.69 2.61 5.92
C GLU A 102 0.96 2.09 7.18
N LEU A 103 -0.31 2.44 7.36
CA LEU A 103 -1.14 1.89 8.43
C LEU A 103 -1.51 0.42 8.22
N GLY A 104 -1.54 -0.05 6.99
CA GLY A 104 -1.92 -1.43 6.64
C GLY A 104 -1.12 -2.48 7.42
N PRO A 105 0.22 -2.51 7.29
CA PRO A 105 1.07 -3.46 8.03
C PRO A 105 0.93 -3.34 9.55
N ILE A 106 0.73 -2.13 10.06
CA ILE A 106 0.57 -1.87 11.52
C ILE A 106 -0.74 -2.49 12.03
N ILE A 107 -1.82 -2.30 11.27
CA ILE A 107 -3.13 -2.88 11.60
C ILE A 107 -3.04 -4.42 11.57
N ILE A 108 -2.46 -4.99 10.52
CA ILE A 108 -2.29 -6.43 10.38
C ILE A 108 -1.50 -6.99 11.57
N LYS A 109 -0.42 -6.33 11.97
CA LYS A 109 0.39 -6.71 13.14
C LYS A 109 -0.39 -6.59 14.45
N SER A 110 -1.18 -5.53 14.61
CA SER A 110 -2.04 -5.33 15.78
C SER A 110 -3.13 -6.40 15.94
N LEU A 111 -3.46 -7.10 14.86
CA LEU A 111 -4.36 -8.26 14.85
C LEU A 111 -3.67 -9.58 15.18
N GLY A 112 -2.39 -9.54 15.60
CA GLY A 112 -1.61 -10.73 15.98
C GLY A 112 -0.99 -11.48 14.79
N LEU A 113 -0.96 -10.88 13.61
CA LEU A 113 -0.33 -11.46 12.43
C LEU A 113 1.08 -10.92 12.23
N ASP A 114 1.89 -11.65 11.44
CA ASP A 114 3.25 -11.25 11.06
C ASP A 114 3.29 -10.97 9.55
N PRO A 115 3.08 -9.72 9.10
CA PRO A 115 3.00 -9.39 7.69
C PRO A 115 4.40 -9.29 7.06
N LEU A 116 4.57 -9.91 5.88
CA LEU A 116 5.65 -9.61 4.95
C LEU A 116 5.14 -8.60 3.93
N CYS A 117 5.86 -7.48 3.77
CA CYS A 117 5.60 -6.46 2.78
C CYS A 117 6.69 -6.49 1.70
N VAL A 118 6.28 -6.56 0.43
CA VAL A 118 7.22 -6.41 -0.69
C VAL A 118 7.26 -4.94 -1.09
N TYR A 119 8.45 -4.38 -1.23
CA TYR A 119 8.64 -2.96 -1.52
C TYR A 119 9.78 -2.71 -2.50
N ARG A 120 9.76 -1.56 -3.16
CA ARG A 120 10.89 -1.09 -3.95
C ARG A 120 11.86 -0.32 -3.04
N LYS A 121 13.13 -0.73 -3.02
CA LYS A 121 14.18 0.01 -2.32
C LYS A 121 14.30 1.43 -2.88
N SER A 122 14.54 2.39 -2.00
CA SER A 122 14.87 3.75 -2.41
C SER A 122 16.25 3.79 -3.08
N ASN A 123 16.40 4.60 -4.12
CA ASN A 123 17.70 4.83 -4.77
C ASN A 123 18.67 5.59 -3.84
N ASN A 124 18.15 6.40 -2.92
CA ASN A 124 18.93 7.13 -1.94
C ASN A 124 19.13 6.27 -0.68
N LYS A 125 20.38 5.94 -0.36
CA LYS A 125 20.73 5.07 0.78
C LYS A 125 20.30 5.64 2.14
N PHE A 126 20.35 6.97 2.33
CA PHE A 126 19.93 7.61 3.57
C PHE A 126 18.41 7.54 3.75
N VAL A 127 17.67 7.81 2.68
CA VAL A 127 16.21 7.67 2.66
C VAL A 127 15.81 6.22 2.92
N GLU A 128 16.51 5.26 2.30
CA GLU A 128 16.27 3.84 2.51
C GLU A 128 16.47 3.44 3.99
N LEU A 129 17.58 3.88 4.60
CA LEU A 129 17.88 3.60 6.00
C LEU A 129 16.82 4.20 6.93
N LEU A 130 16.39 5.43 6.68
CA LEU A 130 15.34 6.10 7.44
C LEU A 130 14.02 5.32 7.35
N ILE A 131 13.60 4.97 6.14
CA ILE A 131 12.37 4.21 5.91
C ILE A 131 12.43 2.85 6.61
N GLN A 132 13.53 2.12 6.48
CA GLN A 132 13.70 0.83 7.14
C GLN A 132 13.66 0.96 8.67
N THR A 133 14.29 2.01 9.23
CA THR A 133 14.28 2.26 10.68
C THR A 133 12.87 2.46 11.21
N ILE A 134 12.01 3.17 10.46
CA ILE A 134 10.62 3.40 10.84
C ILE A 134 9.79 2.12 10.68
N ARG A 135 9.96 1.41 9.57
CA ARG A 135 9.12 0.28 9.17
C ARG A 135 9.44 -1.04 9.89
N ARG A 136 10.70 -1.28 10.27
CA ARG A 136 11.15 -2.59 10.82
C ARG A 136 10.39 -3.09 12.04
N LYS A 137 9.75 -2.19 12.79
CA LYS A 137 8.90 -2.55 13.95
C LYS A 137 7.50 -3.03 13.53
N ASN A 138 7.05 -2.67 12.34
CA ASN A 138 5.68 -2.84 11.91
C ASN A 138 5.44 -4.08 11.05
N ALA A 139 6.48 -4.53 10.34
CA ALA A 139 6.39 -5.70 9.45
C ALA A 139 7.79 -6.25 9.12
N THR A 140 7.82 -7.42 8.51
CA THR A 140 8.99 -7.89 7.76
C THR A 140 8.93 -7.32 6.34
N TYR A 141 10.07 -6.89 5.80
CA TYR A 141 10.14 -6.32 4.45
C TYR A 141 11.05 -7.13 3.54
N ALA A 142 10.71 -7.22 2.26
CA ALA A 142 11.52 -7.81 1.23
C ALA A 142 11.56 -6.90 -0.01
N PRO A 143 12.71 -6.79 -0.70
CA PRO A 143 12.79 -6.06 -1.95
C PRO A 143 11.95 -6.75 -3.03
N LYS A 144 11.36 -5.99 -3.95
CA LYS A 144 10.66 -6.56 -5.11
C LYS A 144 11.62 -7.33 -6.02
N GLY A 145 11.08 -8.19 -6.89
CA GLY A 145 11.80 -9.10 -7.76
C GLY A 145 11.85 -10.52 -7.19
N ASP A 146 12.72 -11.36 -7.71
CA ASP A 146 12.77 -12.80 -7.40
C ASP A 146 12.97 -13.10 -5.91
N ILE A 147 13.79 -12.31 -5.22
CA ILE A 147 14.01 -12.43 -3.77
C ILE A 147 12.70 -12.20 -3.01
N GLY A 148 11.96 -11.15 -3.36
CA GLY A 148 10.69 -10.83 -2.73
C GLY A 148 9.64 -11.88 -3.05
N ALA A 149 9.56 -12.35 -4.28
CA ALA A 149 8.63 -13.40 -4.70
C ALA A 149 8.90 -14.72 -3.96
N LYS A 150 10.16 -15.20 -3.95
CA LYS A 150 10.56 -16.41 -3.22
C LYS A 150 10.26 -16.31 -1.72
N LYS A 151 10.59 -15.17 -1.11
CA LYS A 151 10.34 -14.93 0.31
C LYS A 151 8.85 -14.91 0.62
N SER A 152 8.03 -14.30 -0.24
CA SER A 152 6.57 -14.26 -0.10
C SER A 152 5.96 -15.65 -0.14
N TYR A 153 6.38 -16.48 -1.08
CA TYR A 153 5.95 -17.86 -1.19
C TYR A 153 6.27 -18.67 0.07
N LEU A 154 7.52 -18.61 0.54
CA LEU A 154 7.96 -19.32 1.75
C LEU A 154 7.24 -18.79 3.01
N TRP A 155 6.90 -17.50 3.04
CA TRP A 155 6.21 -16.87 4.15
C TRP A 155 4.77 -17.38 4.27
N LEU A 156 4.05 -17.43 3.17
CA LEU A 156 2.69 -17.96 3.10
C LEU A 156 2.65 -19.47 3.42
N ARG A 157 3.64 -20.27 2.96
CA ARG A 157 3.73 -21.69 3.31
C ARG A 157 3.86 -21.94 4.81
N LYS A 158 4.38 -20.98 5.55
CA LYS A 158 4.44 -21.02 7.02
C LYS A 158 3.13 -20.56 7.69
N GLY A 159 2.06 -20.35 6.93
CA GLY A 159 0.77 -19.86 7.45
C GLY A 159 0.78 -18.39 7.85
N LYS A 160 1.82 -17.62 7.49
CA LYS A 160 1.96 -16.19 7.81
C LYS A 160 1.23 -15.32 6.81
N SER A 161 1.22 -13.99 7.02
CA SER A 161 0.51 -13.05 6.17
C SER A 161 1.43 -12.30 5.21
N LEU A 162 0.89 -11.96 4.05
CA LEU A 162 1.51 -11.12 3.03
C LEU A 162 0.68 -9.84 2.87
N ALA A 163 1.34 -8.69 2.76
CA ALA A 163 0.68 -7.42 2.51
C ALA A 163 1.31 -6.73 1.29
N LEU A 164 0.50 -6.42 0.28
CA LEU A 164 0.94 -5.91 -1.01
C LEU A 164 0.10 -4.71 -1.46
N LEU A 165 0.74 -3.75 -2.12
CA LEU A 165 0.08 -2.68 -2.86
C LEU A 165 0.17 -3.02 -4.36
N MET A 166 -0.99 -3.02 -5.05
CA MET A 166 -1.13 -3.61 -6.39
C MET A 166 -1.44 -2.60 -7.50
N ASP A 167 -1.48 -1.33 -7.17
CA ASP A 167 -1.88 -0.26 -8.07
C ASP A 167 -0.72 0.40 -8.85
N GLN A 168 0.48 -0.16 -8.73
CA GLN A 168 1.62 0.34 -9.49
C GLN A 168 1.77 -0.41 -10.81
N LYS A 169 2.04 0.34 -11.88
CA LYS A 169 2.37 -0.22 -13.20
C LYS A 169 3.57 -1.17 -13.10
N LEU A 170 3.44 -2.32 -13.72
CA LEU A 170 4.53 -3.26 -13.98
C LEU A 170 4.67 -3.47 -15.49
N ASN A 171 5.81 -3.10 -16.08
CA ASN A 171 5.98 -3.15 -17.54
C ASN A 171 5.81 -4.57 -18.11
N GLU A 172 6.28 -5.58 -17.39
CA GLU A 172 6.13 -7.00 -17.71
C GLU A 172 4.80 -7.60 -17.23
N GLY A 173 3.90 -6.77 -16.69
CA GLY A 173 2.61 -7.19 -16.16
C GLY A 173 1.58 -7.49 -17.26
N LEU A 174 0.50 -8.16 -16.86
CA LEU A 174 -0.63 -8.42 -17.75
C LEU A 174 -1.35 -7.13 -18.10
N SER A 175 -1.67 -6.95 -19.37
CA SER A 175 -2.55 -5.86 -19.81
C SER A 175 -4.00 -6.21 -19.45
N ILE A 176 -4.56 -5.47 -18.51
CA ILE A 176 -5.97 -5.61 -18.10
C ILE A 176 -6.68 -4.27 -18.28
N ASP A 177 -8.00 -4.31 -18.50
CA ASP A 177 -8.79 -3.08 -18.56
C ASP A 177 -8.93 -2.50 -17.14
N PHE A 178 -8.60 -1.23 -17.01
CA PHE A 178 -8.79 -0.44 -15.79
C PHE A 178 -9.33 0.95 -16.15
N LEU A 179 -10.55 1.25 -15.73
CA LEU A 179 -11.26 2.49 -16.06
C LEU A 179 -11.39 2.72 -17.59
N GLY A 180 -11.65 1.66 -18.36
CA GLY A 180 -11.79 1.71 -19.82
C GLY A 180 -10.46 1.92 -20.56
N LYS A 181 -9.32 1.67 -19.91
CA LYS A 181 -7.99 1.82 -20.49
C LYS A 181 -7.11 0.62 -20.15
N PRO A 182 -6.23 0.17 -21.07
CA PRO A 182 -5.31 -0.92 -20.80
C PRO A 182 -4.28 -0.50 -19.74
N ALA A 183 -4.15 -1.29 -18.69
CA ALA A 183 -3.18 -1.08 -17.61
C ALA A 183 -2.33 -2.32 -17.38
N HIS A 184 -1.01 -2.17 -17.45
CA HIS A 184 -0.07 -3.24 -17.15
C HIS A 184 -0.01 -3.49 -15.64
N THR A 185 -0.59 -4.60 -15.20
CA THR A 185 -0.81 -4.95 -13.80
C THR A 185 -0.01 -6.19 -13.42
N ALA A 186 0.56 -6.19 -12.20
CA ALA A 186 1.31 -7.33 -11.70
C ALA A 186 0.40 -8.56 -11.51
N SER A 187 0.77 -9.71 -12.10
CA SER A 187 0.06 -10.99 -11.97
C SER A 187 0.31 -11.71 -10.64
N PHE A 188 1.33 -11.29 -9.89
CA PHE A 188 1.89 -12.02 -8.75
C PHE A 188 0.86 -12.47 -7.71
N ILE A 189 -0.14 -11.63 -7.35
CA ILE A 189 -1.19 -12.03 -6.40
C ILE A 189 -2.09 -13.11 -6.98
N ALA A 190 -2.45 -12.99 -8.27
CA ALA A 190 -3.27 -14.00 -8.94
C ALA A 190 -2.54 -15.34 -9.01
N GLU A 191 -1.26 -15.33 -9.33
CA GLU A 191 -0.42 -16.53 -9.35
C GLU A 191 -0.31 -17.19 -7.96
N ILE A 192 -0.11 -16.40 -6.91
CA ILE A 192 -0.13 -16.91 -5.52
C ILE A 192 -1.51 -17.49 -5.18
N ALA A 193 -2.60 -16.82 -5.55
CA ALA A 193 -3.95 -17.28 -5.27
C ALA A 193 -4.23 -18.64 -5.93
N ILE A 194 -3.82 -18.81 -7.18
CA ILE A 194 -4.00 -20.07 -7.94
C ILE A 194 -3.14 -21.18 -7.33
N ARG A 195 -1.84 -20.92 -7.09
CA ARG A 195 -0.88 -21.96 -6.66
C ARG A 195 -1.03 -22.37 -5.21
N MET A 196 -1.40 -21.47 -4.32
CA MET A 196 -1.37 -21.69 -2.88
C MET A 196 -2.75 -21.72 -2.23
N ASN A 197 -3.79 -21.28 -2.92
CA ASN A 197 -5.14 -21.15 -2.37
C ASN A 197 -5.16 -20.51 -0.97
N PRO A 198 -4.49 -19.35 -0.77
CA PRO A 198 -4.46 -18.67 0.51
C PRO A 198 -5.84 -18.08 0.83
N VAL A 199 -6.04 -17.70 2.09
CA VAL A 199 -7.18 -16.87 2.44
C VAL A 199 -6.91 -15.45 1.92
N SER A 200 -7.71 -14.97 0.96
CA SER A 200 -7.53 -13.65 0.36
C SER A 200 -8.48 -12.62 0.96
N TYR A 201 -7.98 -11.42 1.23
CA TYR A 201 -8.79 -10.31 1.76
C TYR A 201 -8.43 -8.98 1.09
N THR A 202 -9.44 -8.27 0.58
CA THR A 202 -9.28 -7.07 -0.28
C THR A 202 -9.60 -5.73 0.38
N HIS A 203 -10.04 -5.65 1.64
CA HIS A 203 -10.58 -4.42 2.20
C HIS A 203 -9.73 -3.89 3.36
N LEU A 204 -8.68 -3.13 3.02
CA LEU A 204 -8.09 -2.14 3.91
C LEU A 204 -8.42 -0.76 3.34
N ARG A 205 -9.54 -0.16 3.77
CA ARG A 205 -9.74 1.29 3.66
C ARG A 205 -8.99 1.95 4.80
N ALA A 206 -7.99 2.75 4.47
CA ALA A 206 -7.38 3.69 5.41
C ALA A 206 -8.22 4.95 5.50
#